data_50f6e1b2e2d44b383db5d0f39cdc5455
#
_entry.id   50f6e1b2e2d44b383db5d0f39cdc5455
#
_cell.length_a   1.000
_cell.length_b   1.000
_cell.length_c   1.000
_cell.angle_alpha   90.00
_cell.angle_beta   90.00
_cell.angle_gamma   90.00
#
_symmetry.space_group_name_H-M   'P 1'
#
loop_
_entity.id
_entity.type
_entity.pdbx_description
1 polymer ?
#
loop_
_entity_poly.entity_id
_entity_poly.type
_entity_poly.pdbx_seq_one_letter_code
_entity_poly.pdbx_strand_id
1 'polypeptide(L)'
;MIDKINNQTPKYLLLNSFASNPTKRNDYLSYRYHRTRKTERREEIQALAGSVIGTTVALLSFAKKQKTNPFKINYGLMELIGVSAGAIIGGVAGGVIKADPFDKKRKVNEGIFQFANASIPPAVVLALETVTEKSKMFNTKLGKIATTVAGLAGGMFAAAKVSNFIADPGDFEKDRKLTMKDSLANIDDAIGVLAMSDFPVLQKIAGPTLPIIYALCGFRAGESN
;
A
#
# COMPACT_ATOMS: atom_id res chain seq x y z
N MET A 1 31.14 3.11 -15.50
CA MET A 1 30.03 2.16 -15.73
C MET A 1 28.70 2.91 -15.72
N ILE A 2 28.55 3.84 -16.69
CA ILE A 2 27.38 4.75 -16.81
C ILE A 2 26.54 4.38 -18.05
N ASP A 3 26.95 3.36 -18.79
CA ASP A 3 26.48 3.10 -20.16
C ASP A 3 25.24 2.21 -20.29
N LYS A 4 24.44 2.05 -19.24
CA LYS A 4 23.17 1.31 -19.30
C LYS A 4 21.95 2.09 -18.83
N ILE A 5 21.98 3.41 -18.94
CA ILE A 5 20.78 4.22 -18.78
C ILE A 5 20.19 4.42 -20.17
N ASN A 6 19.12 3.71 -20.42
CA ASN A 6 18.41 3.66 -21.69
C ASN A 6 18.09 5.09 -22.20
N ASN A 7 18.55 5.44 -23.40
CA ASN A 7 18.50 6.76 -24.03
C ASN A 7 17.07 7.29 -24.33
N GLN A 8 16.03 6.63 -23.86
CA GLN A 8 14.64 6.88 -24.28
C GLN A 8 13.77 7.56 -23.21
N THR A 9 14.33 8.02 -22.07
CA THR A 9 13.51 8.65 -21.04
C THR A 9 13.91 10.11 -20.79
N PRO A 10 12.94 11.01 -20.47
CA PRO A 10 13.20 12.38 -20.05
C PRO A 10 14.21 12.49 -18.90
N LYS A 11 14.33 11.43 -18.09
CA LYS A 11 15.34 11.28 -17.03
C LYS A 11 16.77 11.43 -17.52
N TYR A 12 17.03 11.07 -18.76
CA TYR A 12 18.38 11.17 -19.35
C TYR A 12 18.77 12.62 -19.65
N LEU A 13 17.81 13.40 -20.15
CA LEU A 13 18.01 14.83 -20.40
C LEU A 13 18.24 15.61 -19.09
N LEU A 14 17.53 15.24 -18.05
CA LEU A 14 17.73 15.81 -16.72
C LEU A 14 19.12 15.47 -16.14
N LEU A 15 19.54 14.20 -16.21
CA LEU A 15 20.87 13.78 -15.76
C LEU A 15 22.00 14.53 -16.48
N ASN A 16 21.90 14.71 -17.79
CA ASN A 16 22.88 15.48 -18.55
C ASN A 16 22.87 16.97 -18.19
N SER A 17 21.69 17.54 -17.91
CA SER A 17 21.59 18.93 -17.45
C SER A 17 22.16 19.14 -16.03
N PHE A 18 22.08 18.12 -15.17
CA PHE A 18 22.69 18.13 -13.84
C PHE A 18 24.22 17.98 -13.89
N ALA A 19 24.73 17.20 -14.84
CA ALA A 19 26.17 17.01 -15.00
C ALA A 19 26.91 18.29 -15.46
N SER A 20 26.22 19.18 -16.17
CA SER A 20 26.79 20.43 -16.69
C SER A 20 26.67 21.62 -15.73
N ASN A 21 25.88 21.54 -14.67
CA ASN A 21 25.68 22.63 -13.70
C ASN A 21 26.05 22.14 -12.29
N PRO A 22 27.10 22.71 -11.64
CA PRO A 22 27.56 22.25 -10.33
C PRO A 22 26.50 22.36 -9.22
N THR A 23 25.65 23.38 -9.25
CA THR A 23 24.55 23.53 -8.29
C THR A 23 23.54 22.38 -8.42
N LYS A 24 23.08 22.14 -9.65
CA LYS A 24 22.15 21.04 -9.93
C LYS A 24 22.77 19.66 -9.63
N ARG A 25 24.08 19.50 -9.85
CA ARG A 25 24.81 18.28 -9.50
C ARG A 25 24.80 18.02 -7.99
N ASN A 26 25.00 19.06 -7.20
CA ASN A 26 24.96 18.94 -5.75
C ASN A 26 23.55 18.57 -5.25
N ASP A 27 22.50 19.15 -5.84
CA ASP A 27 21.12 18.83 -5.54
C ASP A 27 20.80 17.36 -5.90
N TYR A 28 21.29 16.90 -7.06
CA TYR A 28 21.14 15.51 -7.48
C TYR A 28 21.86 14.52 -6.55
N LEU A 29 23.09 14.83 -6.14
CA LEU A 29 23.85 13.99 -5.21
C LEU A 29 23.18 13.96 -3.83
N SER A 30 22.68 15.10 -3.37
CA SER A 30 21.90 15.19 -2.13
C SER A 30 20.63 14.35 -2.24
N TYR A 31 19.86 14.49 -3.31
CA TYR A 31 18.67 13.68 -3.58
C TYR A 31 18.97 12.18 -3.60
N ARG A 32 20.05 11.77 -4.28
CA ARG A 32 20.47 10.37 -4.32
C ARG A 32 20.86 9.84 -2.93
N TYR A 33 21.56 10.64 -2.14
CA TYR A 33 21.93 10.30 -0.77
C TYR A 33 20.69 10.07 0.08
N HIS A 34 19.75 11.00 0.08
CA HIS A 34 18.50 10.88 0.85
C HIS A 34 17.65 9.70 0.40
N ARG A 35 17.63 9.40 -0.90
CA ARG A 35 16.90 8.24 -1.43
C ARG A 35 17.48 6.89 -0.97
N THR A 36 18.78 6.84 -0.65
CA THR A 36 19.46 5.61 -0.23
C THR A 36 19.66 5.54 1.29
N ARG A 37 19.34 6.61 2.00
CA ARG A 37 19.45 6.67 3.45
C ARG A 37 18.48 5.66 4.09
N LYS A 38 19.01 4.87 5.02
CA LYS A 38 18.15 4.02 5.86
C LYS A 38 17.43 4.88 6.89
N THR A 39 16.20 4.51 7.17
CA THR A 39 15.37 5.13 8.21
C THR A 39 16.03 4.94 9.59
N GLU A 40 16.05 5.97 10.40
CA GLU A 40 16.57 5.89 11.75
C GLU A 40 15.61 5.12 12.66
N ARG A 41 16.16 4.39 13.64
CA ARG A 41 15.37 3.60 14.59
C ARG A 41 14.27 4.40 15.29
N ARG A 42 14.50 5.69 15.54
CA ARG A 42 13.47 6.58 16.12
C ARG A 42 12.30 6.81 15.19
N GLU A 43 12.56 6.99 13.91
CA GLU A 43 11.53 7.15 12.89
C GLU A 43 10.72 5.86 12.73
N GLU A 44 11.39 4.70 12.78
CA GLU A 44 10.74 3.38 12.77
C GLU A 44 9.76 3.23 13.93
N ILE A 45 10.20 3.57 15.15
CA ILE A 45 9.34 3.51 16.35
C ILE A 45 8.16 4.48 16.22
N GLN A 46 8.38 5.70 15.71
CA GLN A 46 7.32 6.68 15.50
C GLN A 46 6.33 6.23 14.42
N ALA A 47 6.82 5.64 13.33
CA ALA A 47 5.98 5.07 12.28
C ALA A 47 5.14 3.91 12.82
N LEU A 48 5.74 3.01 13.60
CA LEU A 48 5.02 1.90 14.23
C LEU A 48 3.95 2.41 15.20
N ALA A 49 4.31 3.32 16.10
CA ALA A 49 3.36 3.90 17.04
C ALA A 49 2.20 4.61 16.34
N GLY A 50 2.53 5.42 15.31
CA GLY A 50 1.52 6.10 14.50
C GLY A 50 0.58 5.12 13.81
N SER A 51 1.13 4.07 13.20
CA SER A 51 0.33 3.04 12.53
C SER A 51 -0.61 2.30 13.50
N VAL A 52 -0.12 1.90 14.67
CA VAL A 52 -0.94 1.25 15.70
C VAL A 52 -2.06 2.18 16.19
N ILE A 53 -1.74 3.45 16.44
CA ILE A 53 -2.74 4.45 16.83
C ILE A 53 -3.78 4.63 15.73
N GLY A 54 -3.36 4.84 14.49
CA GLY A 54 -4.26 5.01 13.36
C GLY A 54 -5.16 3.80 13.12
N THR A 55 -4.63 2.59 13.20
CA THR A 55 -5.40 1.35 13.14
C THR A 55 -6.42 1.28 14.28
N THR A 56 -6.00 1.57 15.49
CA THR A 56 -6.89 1.53 16.68
C THR A 56 -8.03 2.53 16.58
N VAL A 57 -7.75 3.77 16.14
CA VAL A 57 -8.78 4.80 15.94
C VAL A 57 -9.79 4.35 14.88
N ALA A 58 -9.33 3.81 13.77
CA ALA A 58 -10.22 3.31 12.72
C ALA A 58 -11.09 2.15 13.23
N LEU A 59 -10.49 1.17 13.90
CA LEU A 59 -11.22 0.04 14.50
C LEU A 59 -12.28 0.49 15.50
N LEU A 60 -11.94 1.38 16.41
CA LEU A 60 -12.90 1.90 17.40
C LEU A 60 -14.05 2.65 16.71
N SER A 61 -13.76 3.38 15.63
CA SER A 61 -14.77 4.11 14.86
C SER A 61 -15.77 3.15 14.22
N PHE A 62 -15.29 2.08 13.56
CA PHE A 62 -16.15 1.07 12.94
C PHE A 62 -16.87 0.22 14.00
N ALA A 63 -16.19 -0.15 15.08
CA ALA A 63 -16.82 -0.87 16.20
C ALA A 63 -18.00 -0.08 16.80
N LYS A 64 -17.81 1.24 17.00
CA LYS A 64 -18.88 2.13 17.46
C LYS A 64 -20.03 2.20 16.44
N LYS A 65 -19.73 2.33 15.15
CA LYS A 65 -20.73 2.35 14.07
C LYS A 65 -21.54 1.05 14.03
N GLN A 66 -20.88 -0.10 14.17
CA GLN A 66 -21.50 -1.41 14.13
C GLN A 66 -22.03 -1.87 15.49
N LYS A 67 -21.86 -1.06 16.56
CA LYS A 67 -22.24 -1.41 17.94
C LYS A 67 -21.69 -2.76 18.40
N THR A 68 -20.43 -3.04 18.06
CA THR A 68 -19.75 -4.29 18.34
C THR A 68 -18.38 -4.08 18.99
N ASN A 69 -17.72 -5.18 19.37
CA ASN A 69 -16.35 -5.16 19.86
C ASN A 69 -15.37 -4.95 18.70
N PRO A 70 -14.28 -4.17 18.85
CA PRO A 70 -13.27 -3.94 17.80
C PRO A 70 -12.70 -5.22 17.16
N PHE A 71 -12.63 -6.32 17.88
CA PHE A 71 -12.18 -7.62 17.35
C PHE A 71 -13.29 -8.46 16.71
N LYS A 72 -14.53 -7.95 16.71
CA LYS A 72 -15.70 -8.62 16.14
C LYS A 72 -16.39 -7.77 15.06
N ILE A 73 -15.66 -6.85 14.49
CA ILE A 73 -16.14 -6.03 13.38
C ILE A 73 -16.46 -6.94 12.20
N ASN A 74 -17.60 -6.73 11.58
CA ASN A 74 -17.90 -7.35 10.30
C ASN A 74 -17.21 -6.52 9.20
N TYR A 75 -16.22 -7.10 8.56
CA TYR A 75 -15.45 -6.44 7.52
C TYR A 75 -16.16 -6.50 6.17
N GLY A 76 -16.65 -5.36 5.71
CA GLY A 76 -16.97 -5.11 4.32
C GLY A 76 -15.87 -4.30 3.65
N LEU A 77 -16.03 -3.97 2.38
CA LEU A 77 -15.04 -3.20 1.61
C LEU A 77 -14.68 -1.86 2.28
N MET A 78 -15.67 -1.16 2.83
CA MET A 78 -15.46 0.13 3.49
C MET A 78 -14.67 0.02 4.79
N GLU A 79 -14.87 -1.06 5.54
CA GLU A 79 -14.12 -1.34 6.76
C GLU A 79 -12.67 -1.72 6.43
N LEU A 80 -12.44 -2.56 5.39
CA LEU A 80 -11.10 -2.92 4.92
C LEU A 80 -10.33 -1.65 4.49
N ILE A 81 -10.90 -0.85 3.60
CA ILE A 81 -10.29 0.40 3.14
C ILE A 81 -10.08 1.39 4.29
N GLY A 82 -11.07 1.54 5.18
CA GLY A 82 -11.00 2.51 6.26
C GLY A 82 -9.98 2.16 7.33
N VAL A 83 -9.83 0.88 7.69
CA VAL A 83 -8.83 0.44 8.67
C VAL A 83 -7.43 0.52 8.07
N SER A 84 -7.25 0.11 6.80
CA SER A 84 -5.96 0.26 6.11
C SER A 84 -5.57 1.74 5.95
N ALA A 85 -6.51 2.62 5.59
CA ALA A 85 -6.29 4.06 5.53
C ALA A 85 -5.83 4.64 6.88
N GLY A 86 -6.52 4.29 7.96
CA GLY A 86 -6.15 4.71 9.31
C GLY A 86 -4.72 4.29 9.67
N ALA A 87 -4.39 3.04 9.41
CA ALA A 87 -3.05 2.48 9.65
C ALA A 87 -1.97 3.21 8.85
N ILE A 88 -2.19 3.39 7.55
CA ILE A 88 -1.22 4.01 6.64
C ILE A 88 -1.03 5.50 6.96
N ILE A 89 -2.12 6.24 7.14
CA ILE A 89 -2.07 7.65 7.52
C ILE A 89 -1.32 7.81 8.86
N GLY A 90 -1.63 6.98 9.85
CA GLY A 90 -0.95 6.99 11.14
C GLY A 90 0.54 6.67 11.01
N GLY A 91 0.90 5.64 10.24
CA GLY A 91 2.28 5.24 10.00
C GLY A 91 3.10 6.32 9.29
N VAL A 92 2.56 6.87 8.20
CA VAL A 92 3.20 7.97 7.46
C VAL A 92 3.32 9.20 8.36
N ALA A 93 2.24 9.61 9.07
CA ALA A 93 2.28 10.75 9.98
C ALA A 93 3.36 10.58 11.04
N GLY A 94 3.45 9.40 11.68
CA GLY A 94 4.53 9.10 12.63
C GLY A 94 5.91 9.18 11.99
N GLY A 95 6.08 8.57 10.82
CA GLY A 95 7.35 8.51 10.12
C GLY A 95 7.87 9.85 9.59
N VAL A 96 6.99 10.84 9.34
CA VAL A 96 7.39 12.16 8.81
C VAL A 96 7.69 13.21 9.87
N ILE A 97 7.45 12.94 11.17
CA ILE A 97 7.58 13.94 12.25
C ILE A 97 8.97 14.59 12.25
N LYS A 98 10.03 13.79 12.10
CA LYS A 98 11.42 14.25 12.12
C LYS A 98 12.15 14.05 10.79
N ALA A 99 11.46 13.56 9.78
CA ALA A 99 12.03 13.30 8.47
C ALA A 99 12.35 14.62 7.74
N ASP A 100 13.42 14.61 6.95
CA ASP A 100 13.73 15.73 6.05
C ASP A 100 12.73 15.79 4.87
N PRO A 101 12.73 16.87 4.07
CA PRO A 101 11.76 17.03 2.98
C PRO A 101 11.77 15.88 1.95
N PHE A 102 12.94 15.31 1.64
CA PHE A 102 13.05 14.21 0.68
C PHE A 102 12.50 12.92 1.24
N ASP A 103 12.82 12.61 2.50
CA ASP A 103 12.29 11.46 3.21
C ASP A 103 10.78 11.57 3.42
N LYS A 104 10.26 12.77 3.70
CA LYS A 104 8.82 13.02 3.77
C LYS A 104 8.12 12.66 2.46
N LYS A 105 8.65 13.14 1.32
CA LYS A 105 8.09 12.82 0.00
C LYS A 105 8.11 11.31 -0.24
N ARG A 106 9.22 10.65 0.06
CA ARG A 106 9.37 9.20 -0.10
C ARG A 106 8.35 8.41 0.72
N LYS A 107 8.19 8.78 2.01
CA LYS A 107 7.23 8.14 2.92
C LYS A 107 5.78 8.36 2.48
N VAL A 108 5.45 9.56 2.00
CA VAL A 108 4.13 9.86 1.45
C VAL A 108 3.88 9.03 0.18
N ASN A 109 4.84 8.95 -0.73
CA ASN A 109 4.71 8.13 -1.94
C ASN A 109 4.55 6.64 -1.63
N GLU A 110 5.28 6.12 -0.63
CA GLU A 110 5.10 4.75 -0.15
C GLU A 110 3.71 4.58 0.49
N GLY A 111 3.23 5.57 1.24
CA GLY A 111 1.87 5.58 1.77
C GLY A 111 0.80 5.51 0.69
N ILE A 112 0.94 6.27 -0.39
CA ILE A 112 0.06 6.23 -1.55
C ILE A 112 0.09 4.81 -2.17
N PHE A 113 1.28 4.24 -2.32
CA PHE A 113 1.44 2.90 -2.86
C PHE A 113 0.77 1.84 -1.98
N GLN A 114 1.03 1.85 -0.67
CA GLN A 114 0.43 0.92 0.27
C GLN A 114 -1.09 1.06 0.33
N PHE A 115 -1.61 2.30 0.29
CA PHE A 115 -3.04 2.55 0.28
C PHE A 115 -3.72 2.05 -1.00
N ALA A 116 -3.13 2.33 -2.17
CA ALA A 116 -3.63 1.82 -3.45
C ALA A 116 -3.63 0.29 -3.47
N ASN A 117 -2.56 -0.32 -2.94
CA ASN A 117 -2.38 -1.76 -2.87
C ASN A 117 -3.35 -2.44 -1.88
N ALA A 118 -3.76 -1.77 -0.81
CA ALA A 118 -4.74 -2.28 0.15
C ALA A 118 -6.22 -1.98 -0.24
N SER A 119 -6.45 -1.13 -1.24
CA SER A 119 -7.80 -0.68 -1.60
C SER A 119 -8.27 -1.19 -2.96
N ILE A 120 -7.39 -1.16 -3.96
CA ILE A 120 -7.75 -1.49 -5.35
C ILE A 120 -7.96 -3.00 -5.54
N PRO A 121 -7.09 -3.90 -5.04
CA PRO A 121 -7.29 -5.34 -5.24
C PRO A 121 -8.63 -5.86 -4.67
N PRO A 122 -9.02 -5.56 -3.42
CA PRO A 122 -10.33 -5.97 -2.91
C PRO A 122 -11.50 -5.42 -3.72
N ALA A 123 -11.41 -4.17 -4.18
CA ALA A 123 -12.44 -3.57 -5.01
C ALA A 123 -12.57 -4.26 -6.37
N VAL A 124 -11.43 -4.63 -7.00
CA VAL A 124 -11.42 -5.38 -8.26
C VAL A 124 -12.00 -6.78 -8.08
N VAL A 125 -11.67 -7.46 -6.97
CA VAL A 125 -12.25 -8.79 -6.67
C VAL A 125 -13.76 -8.70 -6.56
N LEU A 126 -14.29 -7.76 -5.78
CA LEU A 126 -15.74 -7.59 -5.63
C LEU A 126 -16.43 -7.27 -6.95
N ALA A 127 -15.82 -6.41 -7.78
CA ALA A 127 -16.34 -6.11 -9.11
C ALA A 127 -16.38 -7.37 -9.99
N LEU A 128 -15.32 -8.17 -9.98
CA LEU A 128 -15.26 -9.43 -10.73
C LEU A 128 -16.26 -10.46 -10.20
N GLU A 129 -16.40 -10.60 -8.88
CA GLU A 129 -17.40 -11.50 -8.28
C GLU A 129 -18.80 -11.12 -8.71
N THR A 130 -19.16 -9.85 -8.68
CA THR A 130 -20.48 -9.37 -9.13
C THR A 130 -20.78 -9.75 -10.60
N VAL A 131 -19.77 -9.75 -11.46
CA VAL A 131 -19.91 -10.16 -12.87
C VAL A 131 -19.96 -11.68 -13.00
N THR A 132 -19.14 -12.40 -12.28
CA THR A 132 -18.99 -13.87 -12.40
C THR A 132 -20.09 -14.65 -11.69
N GLU A 133 -20.76 -14.08 -10.69
CA GLU A 133 -21.92 -14.71 -10.03
C GLU A 133 -23.06 -15.08 -10.99
N LYS A 134 -23.20 -14.34 -12.08
CA LYS A 134 -24.19 -14.61 -13.14
C LYS A 134 -23.83 -15.82 -14.00
N SER A 135 -22.61 -16.30 -13.93
CA SER A 135 -22.12 -17.45 -14.71
C SER A 135 -22.12 -18.72 -13.88
N LYS A 136 -22.84 -19.75 -14.33
CA LYS A 136 -22.88 -21.07 -13.67
C LYS A 136 -21.49 -21.69 -13.50
N MET A 137 -20.55 -21.40 -14.40
CA MET A 137 -19.20 -21.94 -14.38
C MET A 137 -18.36 -21.31 -13.23
N PHE A 138 -18.49 -20.01 -13.00
CA PHE A 138 -17.73 -19.29 -11.99
C PHE A 138 -18.41 -19.23 -10.62
N ASN A 139 -19.72 -19.48 -10.56
CA ASN A 139 -20.45 -19.55 -9.30
C ASN A 139 -20.27 -20.92 -8.60
N THR A 140 -19.06 -21.42 -8.60
CA THR A 140 -18.60 -22.62 -7.90
C THR A 140 -17.53 -22.23 -6.90
N LYS A 141 -17.25 -23.05 -5.88
CA LYS A 141 -16.16 -22.76 -4.91
C LYS A 141 -14.80 -22.53 -5.60
N LEU A 142 -14.46 -23.36 -6.58
CA LEU A 142 -13.23 -23.20 -7.36
C LEU A 142 -13.27 -21.97 -8.25
N GLY A 143 -14.40 -21.66 -8.87
CA GLY A 143 -14.60 -20.46 -9.65
C GLY A 143 -14.42 -19.18 -8.83
N LYS A 144 -15.00 -19.12 -7.64
CA LYS A 144 -14.83 -18.00 -6.69
C LYS A 144 -13.36 -17.82 -6.28
N ILE A 145 -12.66 -18.90 -5.94
CA ILE A 145 -11.22 -18.83 -5.62
C ILE A 145 -10.41 -18.33 -6.82
N ALA A 146 -10.66 -18.84 -8.02
CA ALA A 146 -9.98 -18.41 -9.23
C ALA A 146 -10.24 -16.92 -9.54
N THR A 147 -11.48 -16.46 -9.37
CA THR A 147 -11.87 -15.05 -9.53
C THR A 147 -11.17 -14.17 -8.51
N THR A 148 -11.11 -14.60 -7.24
CA THR A 148 -10.40 -13.86 -6.17
C THR A 148 -8.92 -13.73 -6.50
N VAL A 149 -8.25 -14.83 -6.87
CA VAL A 149 -6.82 -14.80 -7.23
C VAL A 149 -6.55 -13.90 -8.43
N ALA A 150 -7.37 -14.01 -9.48
CA ALA A 150 -7.26 -13.18 -10.67
C ALA A 150 -7.51 -11.69 -10.36
N GLY A 151 -8.52 -11.40 -9.53
CA GLY A 151 -8.86 -10.05 -9.10
C GLY A 151 -7.76 -9.42 -8.23
N LEU A 152 -7.21 -10.18 -7.29
CA LEU A 152 -6.08 -9.71 -6.48
C LEU A 152 -4.86 -9.42 -7.35
N ALA A 153 -4.46 -10.36 -8.21
CA ALA A 153 -3.30 -10.16 -9.08
C ALA A 153 -3.50 -8.95 -10.03
N GLY A 154 -4.64 -8.86 -10.72
CA GLY A 154 -4.97 -7.74 -11.59
C GLY A 154 -5.07 -6.42 -10.83
N GLY A 155 -5.68 -6.45 -9.65
CA GLY A 155 -5.80 -5.30 -8.75
C GLY A 155 -4.45 -4.78 -8.26
N MET A 156 -3.50 -5.67 -7.93
CA MET A 156 -2.14 -5.28 -7.54
C MET A 156 -1.40 -4.55 -8.67
N PHE A 157 -1.50 -5.07 -9.91
CA PHE A 157 -0.91 -4.38 -11.06
C PHE A 157 -1.56 -3.01 -11.31
N ALA A 158 -2.88 -2.92 -11.18
CA ALA A 158 -3.61 -1.67 -11.29
C ALA A 158 -3.19 -0.69 -10.19
N ALA A 159 -3.10 -1.16 -8.93
CA ALA A 159 -2.67 -0.37 -7.79
C ALA A 159 -1.26 0.19 -7.98
N ALA A 160 -0.32 -0.62 -8.46
CA ALA A 160 1.04 -0.17 -8.74
C ALA A 160 1.08 0.92 -9.81
N LYS A 161 0.32 0.77 -10.90
CA LYS A 161 0.24 1.80 -11.96
C LYS A 161 -0.41 3.09 -11.46
N VAL A 162 -1.53 2.99 -10.75
CA VAL A 162 -2.25 4.15 -10.21
C VAL A 162 -1.38 4.90 -9.20
N SER A 163 -0.74 4.20 -8.28
CA SER A 163 0.12 4.83 -7.27
C SER A 163 1.35 5.49 -7.88
N ASN A 164 2.00 4.87 -8.87
CA ASN A 164 3.14 5.46 -9.57
C ASN A 164 2.71 6.74 -10.32
N PHE A 165 1.57 6.71 -10.99
CA PHE A 165 1.02 7.89 -11.67
C PHE A 165 0.69 9.02 -10.68
N ILE A 166 0.12 8.72 -9.50
CA ILE A 166 -0.17 9.75 -8.49
C ILE A 166 1.12 10.31 -7.88
N ALA A 167 2.10 9.44 -7.59
CA ALA A 167 3.35 9.84 -6.97
C ALA A 167 4.25 10.64 -7.91
N ASP A 168 4.25 10.33 -9.20
CA ASP A 168 5.08 10.95 -10.23
C ASP A 168 4.33 11.06 -11.58
N PRO A 169 3.37 11.99 -11.73
CA PRO A 169 2.60 12.15 -12.96
C PRO A 169 3.44 12.46 -14.19
N GLY A 170 4.63 13.04 -13.98
CA GLY A 170 5.57 13.40 -15.05
C GLY A 170 6.55 12.30 -15.45
N ASP A 171 6.46 11.13 -14.84
CA ASP A 171 7.38 10.01 -15.05
C ASP A 171 8.87 10.39 -14.98
N PHE A 172 9.21 11.25 -13.99
CA PHE A 172 10.59 11.70 -13.77
C PHE A 172 11.40 10.72 -12.91
N GLU A 173 10.73 9.91 -12.11
CA GLU A 173 11.33 8.93 -11.22
C GLU A 173 11.05 7.51 -11.72
N LYS A 174 11.93 6.58 -11.34
CA LYS A 174 11.73 5.17 -11.67
C LYS A 174 10.53 4.63 -10.91
N ASP A 175 9.62 3.98 -11.62
CA ASP A 175 8.46 3.32 -11.06
C ASP A 175 8.80 2.39 -9.91
N ARG A 176 8.02 2.48 -8.83
CA ARG A 176 8.05 1.51 -7.76
C ARG A 176 7.48 0.18 -8.28
N LYS A 177 8.30 -0.84 -8.21
CA LYS A 177 7.91 -2.19 -8.61
C LYS A 177 7.29 -2.94 -7.43
N LEU A 178 6.31 -3.79 -7.75
CA LEU A 178 5.79 -4.78 -6.81
C LEU A 178 6.91 -5.71 -6.35
N THR A 179 6.94 -5.99 -5.07
CA THR A 179 7.88 -6.93 -4.46
C THR A 179 7.12 -8.10 -3.85
N MET A 180 7.84 -9.19 -3.55
CA MET A 180 7.26 -10.32 -2.80
C MET A 180 6.68 -9.90 -1.45
N LYS A 181 7.28 -8.88 -0.81
CA LYS A 181 6.76 -8.34 0.46
C LYS A 181 5.39 -7.66 0.28
N ASP A 182 5.16 -7.03 -0.86
CA ASP A 182 3.87 -6.43 -1.17
C ASP A 182 2.82 -7.52 -1.46
N SER A 183 3.22 -8.60 -2.12
CA SER A 183 2.35 -9.77 -2.35
C SER A 183 1.97 -10.47 -1.04
N LEU A 184 2.90 -10.55 -0.09
CA LEU A 184 2.61 -11.10 1.25
C LEU A 184 1.68 -10.18 2.05
N ALA A 185 1.81 -8.86 1.88
CA ALA A 185 0.89 -7.91 2.50
C ALA A 185 -0.54 -8.04 1.94
N ASN A 186 -0.72 -8.52 0.70
CA ASN A 186 -2.03 -8.76 0.11
C ASN A 186 -2.66 -10.12 0.47
N ILE A 187 -2.00 -10.92 1.29
CA ILE A 187 -2.64 -12.11 1.88
C ILE A 187 -3.78 -11.69 2.81
N ASP A 188 -3.67 -10.55 3.47
CA ASP A 188 -4.74 -9.97 4.27
C ASP A 188 -5.95 -9.59 3.43
N ASP A 189 -5.73 -8.98 2.26
CA ASP A 189 -6.80 -8.67 1.32
C ASP A 189 -7.50 -9.96 0.86
N ALA A 190 -6.73 -11.03 0.61
CA ALA A 190 -7.30 -12.34 0.31
C ALA A 190 -8.11 -12.88 1.48
N ILE A 191 -7.62 -12.79 2.71
CA ILE A 191 -8.35 -13.19 3.92
C ILE A 191 -9.59 -12.32 4.10
N GLY A 192 -9.47 -10.99 3.90
CA GLY A 192 -10.59 -10.06 4.01
C GLY A 192 -11.69 -10.35 2.99
N VAL A 193 -11.33 -10.51 1.73
CA VAL A 193 -12.28 -10.82 0.65
C VAL A 193 -12.93 -12.20 0.86
N LEU A 194 -12.15 -13.21 1.21
CA LEU A 194 -12.68 -14.53 1.50
C LEU A 194 -13.52 -14.56 2.78
N ALA A 195 -13.25 -13.68 3.74
CA ALA A 195 -14.11 -13.51 4.92
C ALA A 195 -15.45 -12.83 4.60
N MET A 196 -15.52 -12.01 3.55
CA MET A 196 -16.78 -11.46 3.03
C MET A 196 -17.57 -12.51 2.23
N SER A 197 -16.90 -13.53 1.70
CA SER A 197 -17.53 -14.70 1.08
C SER A 197 -17.99 -15.66 2.18
N ASP A 198 -18.82 -16.66 1.84
CA ASP A 198 -19.41 -17.64 2.78
C ASP A 198 -18.40 -18.64 3.39
N PHE A 199 -17.26 -18.11 3.94
CA PHE A 199 -16.25 -18.92 4.62
C PHE A 199 -16.19 -18.58 6.12
N PRO A 200 -17.03 -19.24 6.98
CA PRO A 200 -17.17 -18.87 8.39
C PRO A 200 -15.88 -18.96 9.22
N VAL A 201 -14.96 -19.84 8.81
CA VAL A 201 -13.65 -19.97 9.49
C VAL A 201 -12.80 -18.72 9.28
N LEU A 202 -12.79 -18.18 8.05
CA LEU A 202 -12.02 -16.99 7.71
C LEU A 202 -12.59 -15.74 8.37
N GLN A 203 -13.91 -15.63 8.52
CA GLN A 203 -14.55 -14.54 9.27
C GLN A 203 -14.08 -14.49 10.74
N LYS A 204 -13.91 -15.64 11.38
CA LYS A 204 -13.41 -15.70 12.78
C LYS A 204 -11.94 -15.28 12.89
N ILE A 205 -11.14 -15.58 11.88
CA ILE A 205 -9.70 -15.25 11.85
C ILE A 205 -9.48 -13.80 11.44
N ALA A 206 -10.28 -13.26 10.53
CA ALA A 206 -10.15 -11.90 10.01
C ALA A 206 -10.16 -10.84 11.11
N GLY A 207 -11.05 -10.98 12.09
CA GLY A 207 -11.19 -10.01 13.18
C GLY A 207 -9.88 -9.67 13.90
N PRO A 208 -9.13 -10.64 14.42
CA PRO A 208 -7.85 -10.36 15.08
C PRO A 208 -6.68 -10.18 14.12
N THR A 209 -6.70 -10.75 12.91
CA THR A 209 -5.55 -10.80 12.00
C THR A 209 -5.44 -9.53 11.16
N LEU A 210 -6.53 -9.06 10.58
CA LEU A 210 -6.53 -7.89 9.69
C LEU A 210 -5.97 -6.62 10.35
N PRO A 211 -6.32 -6.27 11.60
CA PRO A 211 -5.73 -5.11 12.25
C PRO A 211 -4.21 -5.16 12.38
N ILE A 212 -3.65 -6.34 12.65
CA ILE A 212 -2.21 -6.54 12.79
C ILE A 212 -1.52 -6.32 11.44
N ILE A 213 -2.08 -6.90 10.36
CA ILE A 213 -1.49 -6.79 9.03
C ILE A 213 -1.59 -5.35 8.52
N TYR A 214 -2.72 -4.68 8.71
CA TYR A 214 -2.85 -3.26 8.35
C TYR A 214 -1.91 -2.36 9.15
N ALA A 215 -1.69 -2.65 10.44
CA ALA A 215 -0.69 -1.94 11.23
C ALA A 215 0.73 -2.14 10.68
N LEU A 216 1.07 -3.33 10.18
CA LEU A 216 2.34 -3.58 9.50
C LEU A 216 2.43 -2.84 8.15
N CYS A 217 1.35 -2.77 7.36
CA CYS A 217 1.33 -1.98 6.14
C CYS A 217 1.55 -0.49 6.41
N GLY A 218 0.88 0.06 7.42
CA GLY A 218 1.07 1.43 7.84
C GLY A 218 2.48 1.71 8.38
N PHE A 219 3.04 0.79 9.16
CA PHE A 219 4.43 0.86 9.61
C PHE A 219 5.39 0.92 8.43
N ARG A 220 5.25 0.02 7.44
CA ARG A 220 6.08 0.00 6.24
C ARG A 220 5.99 1.29 5.44
N ALA A 221 4.80 1.88 5.34
CA ALA A 221 4.61 3.17 4.68
C ALA A 221 5.39 4.29 5.39
N GLY A 222 5.38 4.31 6.72
CA GLY A 222 6.10 5.28 7.54
C GLY A 222 7.60 5.01 7.63
N GLU A 223 8.02 3.76 7.58
CA GLU A 223 9.43 3.35 7.55
C GLU A 223 10.06 3.72 6.20
N SER A 224 9.43 3.34 5.10
CA SER A 224 9.83 3.60 3.71
C SER A 224 11.34 3.44 3.45
N ASN A 225 11.84 2.22 3.53
CA ASN A 225 13.22 1.85 3.22
C ASN A 225 13.39 1.39 1.77
#